data_1aac0366d6b8087c5db8364c4b63bf30
#
_entry.id   1aac0366d6b8087c5db8364c4b63bf30
#
_cell.length_a   1.000
_cell.length_b   1.000
_cell.length_c   1.000
_cell.angle_alpha   90.00
_cell.angle_beta   90.00
_cell.angle_gamma   90.00
#
_symmetry.space_group_name_H-M   'P 1'
#
loop_
_entity.id
_entity.type
_entity.pdbx_description
1 polymer ?
#
loop_
_entity_poly.entity_id
_entity_poly.type
_entity_poly.pdbx_seq_one_letter_code
_entity_poly.pdbx_strand_id
1 'polypeptide(L)'
;RATVEQARKAVKMARNAGIDSNGYFMVGLSADTEKTMQETIDFARTIPVDMMKASICIAFPGTKMFNDYVKKGLIRSYDWDEYMVYTAQDLFAHENLDFDVIQKYMKKFFLNCILFNPRFIIRRLIRGIRTGEFFWDAYYALRFSFLPTTGNESKSIYYSKERWPQYDFKNRPPKPAFY
;
A
#
# COMPACT_ATOMS: atom_id res chain seq x y z
N ARG A 1 16.86 4.02 -14.50
CA ARG A 1 15.46 4.05 -14.03
C ARG A 1 14.57 3.41 -15.09
N ALA A 2 13.61 2.55 -14.68
CA ALA A 2 12.64 1.99 -15.59
C ALA A 2 11.61 3.08 -15.98
N THR A 3 11.14 3.03 -17.23
CA THR A 3 10.07 3.91 -17.72
C THR A 3 8.71 3.21 -17.62
N VAL A 4 7.63 3.99 -17.64
CA VAL A 4 6.25 3.47 -17.68
C VAL A 4 6.04 2.54 -18.89
N GLU A 5 6.64 2.87 -20.03
CA GLU A 5 6.54 2.04 -21.24
C GLU A 5 7.29 0.72 -21.10
N GLN A 6 8.47 0.74 -20.47
CA GLN A 6 9.20 -0.50 -20.16
C GLN A 6 8.42 -1.40 -19.22
N ALA A 7 7.77 -0.83 -18.17
CA ALA A 7 6.91 -1.59 -17.27
C ALA A 7 5.73 -2.23 -18.03
N ARG A 8 5.07 -1.48 -18.91
CA ARG A 8 3.99 -2.00 -19.76
C ARG A 8 4.45 -3.14 -20.67
N LYS A 9 5.63 -2.98 -21.29
CA LYS A 9 6.24 -4.02 -22.14
C LYS A 9 6.57 -5.27 -21.34
N ALA A 10 7.18 -5.13 -20.17
CA ALA A 10 7.55 -6.24 -19.31
C ALA A 10 6.31 -7.06 -18.87
N VAL A 11 5.23 -6.39 -18.44
CA VAL A 11 3.98 -7.07 -18.07
C VAL A 11 3.35 -7.80 -19.25
N LYS A 12 3.37 -7.20 -20.45
CA LYS A 12 2.89 -7.89 -21.68
C LYS A 12 3.73 -9.12 -22.01
N MET A 13 5.05 -9.04 -21.87
CA MET A 13 5.95 -10.18 -22.10
C MET A 13 5.69 -11.30 -21.10
N ALA A 14 5.58 -11.00 -19.82
CA ALA A 14 5.24 -11.97 -18.77
C ALA A 14 3.92 -12.68 -19.08
N ARG A 15 2.89 -11.92 -19.44
CA ARG A 15 1.60 -12.46 -19.83
C ARG A 15 1.65 -13.38 -21.05
N ASN A 16 2.39 -13.01 -22.08
CA ASN A 16 2.56 -13.83 -23.30
C ASN A 16 3.29 -15.15 -22.98
N ALA A 17 4.16 -15.14 -21.99
CA ALA A 17 4.85 -16.33 -21.49
C ALA A 17 4.02 -17.15 -20.46
N GLY A 18 2.76 -16.79 -20.20
CA GLY A 18 1.90 -17.46 -19.23
C GLY A 18 2.27 -17.20 -17.75
N ILE A 19 3.08 -16.18 -17.48
CA ILE A 19 3.54 -15.80 -16.14
C ILE A 19 2.57 -14.76 -15.57
N ASP A 20 2.01 -15.05 -14.39
CA ASP A 20 1.16 -14.11 -13.67
C ASP A 20 1.99 -12.94 -13.12
N SER A 21 1.43 -11.74 -13.19
CA SER A 21 2.09 -10.51 -12.76
C SER A 21 1.33 -9.82 -11.63
N ASN A 22 2.07 -9.26 -10.67
CA ASN A 22 1.49 -8.47 -9.60
C ASN A 22 1.99 -7.03 -9.68
N GLY A 23 1.05 -6.08 -9.83
CA GLY A 23 1.33 -4.65 -9.87
C GLY A 23 1.28 -4.05 -8.47
N TYR A 24 2.39 -3.48 -8.01
CA TYR A 24 2.47 -2.71 -6.77
C TYR A 24 2.51 -1.22 -7.10
N PHE A 25 1.56 -0.48 -6.56
CA PHE A 25 1.42 0.96 -6.78
C PHE A 25 1.56 1.70 -5.46
N MET A 26 2.08 2.91 -5.53
CA MET A 26 2.18 3.81 -4.38
C MET A 26 1.53 5.14 -4.71
N VAL A 27 0.91 5.77 -3.71
CA VAL A 27 0.44 7.15 -3.72
C VAL A 27 0.99 7.87 -2.49
N GLY A 28 1.08 9.19 -2.56
CA GLY A 28 1.64 9.99 -1.47
C GLY A 28 3.16 9.92 -1.37
N LEU A 29 3.87 9.79 -2.49
CA LEU A 29 5.31 10.01 -2.56
C LEU A 29 5.61 11.48 -2.28
N SER A 30 6.78 11.81 -1.72
CA SER A 30 7.14 13.19 -1.32
C SER A 30 6.94 14.25 -2.41
N ALA A 31 7.10 13.87 -3.68
CA ALA A 31 6.90 14.75 -4.83
C ALA A 31 5.49 14.67 -5.43
N ASP A 32 4.58 13.88 -4.83
CA ASP A 32 3.25 13.72 -5.39
C ASP A 32 2.41 14.99 -5.29
N THR A 33 1.58 15.13 -6.29
CA THR A 33 0.47 16.07 -6.41
C THR A 33 -0.79 15.30 -6.75
N GLU A 34 -1.94 15.93 -6.67
CA GLU A 34 -3.20 15.29 -7.13
C GLU A 34 -3.11 14.82 -8.59
N LYS A 35 -2.39 15.58 -9.43
CA LYS A 35 -2.18 15.23 -10.84
C LYS A 35 -1.38 13.95 -10.99
N THR A 36 -0.23 13.81 -10.31
CA THR A 36 0.63 12.62 -10.44
C THR A 36 -0.02 11.38 -9.85
N MET A 37 -0.79 11.51 -8.75
CA MET A 37 -1.60 10.41 -8.23
C MET A 37 -2.71 9.99 -9.21
N GLN A 38 -3.32 10.94 -9.93
CA GLN A 38 -4.28 10.62 -10.98
C GLN A 38 -3.62 9.89 -12.16
N GLU A 39 -2.45 10.33 -12.60
CA GLU A 39 -1.66 9.66 -13.66
C GLU A 39 -1.32 8.22 -13.26
N THR A 40 -0.99 7.98 -11.98
CA THR A 40 -0.77 6.64 -11.44
C THR A 40 -2.03 5.77 -11.54
N ILE A 41 -3.20 6.30 -11.22
CA ILE A 41 -4.49 5.60 -11.35
C ILE A 41 -4.78 5.28 -12.81
N ASP A 42 -4.59 6.24 -13.71
CA ASP A 42 -4.87 6.07 -15.14
C ASP A 42 -3.93 5.03 -15.77
N PHE A 43 -2.67 5.01 -15.36
CA PHE A 43 -1.74 3.95 -15.76
C PHE A 43 -2.17 2.58 -15.22
N ALA A 44 -2.49 2.48 -13.92
CA ALA A 44 -2.90 1.24 -13.27
C ALA A 44 -4.16 0.63 -13.92
N ARG A 45 -5.12 1.45 -14.35
CA ARG A 45 -6.33 0.98 -15.04
C ARG A 45 -6.05 0.29 -16.37
N THR A 46 -4.94 0.61 -17.01
CA THR A 46 -4.61 0.16 -18.38
C THR A 46 -3.57 -0.94 -18.44
N ILE A 47 -2.74 -1.10 -17.40
CA ILE A 47 -1.72 -2.14 -17.37
C ILE A 47 -2.35 -3.52 -17.16
N PRO A 48 -1.97 -4.56 -17.96
CA PRO A 48 -2.64 -5.86 -17.92
C PRO A 48 -2.06 -6.80 -16.85
N VAL A 49 -1.90 -6.35 -15.61
CA VAL A 49 -1.49 -7.19 -14.47
C VAL A 49 -2.64 -8.08 -13.99
N ASP A 50 -2.30 -9.20 -13.38
CA ASP A 50 -3.25 -10.22 -12.89
C ASP A 50 -3.69 -9.94 -11.46
N MET A 51 -2.82 -9.33 -10.67
CA MET A 51 -3.10 -8.85 -9.32
C MET A 51 -2.62 -7.40 -9.15
N MET A 52 -3.29 -6.66 -8.27
CA MET A 52 -2.96 -5.28 -7.95
C MET A 52 -2.96 -5.04 -6.46
N LYS A 53 -1.96 -4.30 -5.99
CA LYS A 53 -1.93 -3.71 -4.64
C LYS A 53 -1.56 -2.24 -4.73
N ALA A 54 -2.15 -1.43 -3.87
CA ALA A 54 -1.75 -0.04 -3.68
C ALA A 54 -1.48 0.21 -2.19
N SER A 55 -0.53 1.09 -1.91
CA SER A 55 -0.21 1.54 -0.55
C SER A 55 0.09 3.03 -0.54
N ILE A 56 -0.14 3.66 0.61
CA ILE A 56 0.35 5.00 0.86
C ILE A 56 1.85 4.90 1.17
N CYS A 57 2.63 5.81 0.59
CA CYS A 57 4.07 5.87 0.87
C CYS A 57 4.30 6.30 2.32
N ILE A 58 5.19 5.60 3.01
CA ILE A 58 5.57 5.91 4.40
C ILE A 58 7.05 6.27 4.44
N ALA A 59 7.36 7.36 5.14
CA ALA A 59 8.71 7.79 5.41
C ALA A 59 9.32 6.92 6.51
N PHE A 60 9.79 5.71 6.17
CA PHE A 60 10.42 4.82 7.15
C PHE A 60 11.78 5.37 7.62
N PRO A 61 12.07 5.29 8.93
CA PRO A 61 13.38 5.61 9.47
C PRO A 61 14.53 4.92 8.72
N GLY A 62 15.63 5.66 8.51
CA GLY A 62 16.78 5.20 7.72
C GLY A 62 16.67 5.43 6.21
N THR A 63 15.50 5.81 5.70
CA THR A 63 15.33 6.17 4.28
C THR A 63 15.71 7.64 4.02
N LYS A 64 16.06 7.94 2.76
CA LYS A 64 16.31 9.33 2.35
C LYS A 64 15.08 10.22 2.59
N MET A 65 13.87 9.72 2.30
CA MET A 65 12.62 10.43 2.52
C MET A 65 12.45 10.80 4.00
N PHE A 66 12.70 9.86 4.91
CA PHE A 66 12.64 10.13 6.35
C PHE A 66 13.62 11.23 6.76
N ASN A 67 14.88 11.12 6.33
CA ASN A 67 15.91 12.12 6.67
C ASN A 67 15.58 13.51 6.12
N ASP A 68 15.01 13.59 4.92
CA ASP A 68 14.58 14.85 4.33
C ASP A 68 13.39 15.44 5.12
N TYR A 69 12.45 14.59 5.59
CA TYR A 69 11.30 15.00 6.38
C TYR A 69 11.68 15.41 7.81
N VAL A 70 12.69 14.78 8.42
CA VAL A 70 13.27 15.24 9.70
C VAL A 70 13.81 16.65 9.55
N LYS A 71 14.60 16.92 8.50
CA LYS A 71 15.17 18.27 8.24
C LYS A 71 14.10 19.33 8.02
N LYS A 72 12.94 18.94 7.46
CA LYS A 72 11.81 19.83 7.22
C LYS A 72 10.85 19.94 8.42
N GLY A 73 11.09 19.21 9.51
CA GLY A 73 10.22 19.20 10.70
C GLY A 73 8.86 18.56 10.45
N LEU A 74 8.76 17.67 9.46
CA LEU A 74 7.49 17.02 9.06
C LEU A 74 7.23 15.73 9.81
N ILE A 75 8.20 15.14 10.51
CA ILE A 75 8.04 13.90 11.28
C ILE A 75 7.29 14.21 12.59
N ARG A 76 6.24 13.46 12.85
CA ARG A 76 5.39 13.58 14.04
C ARG A 76 5.75 12.55 15.11
N SER A 77 6.18 11.35 14.69
CA SER A 77 6.57 10.29 15.61
C SER A 77 7.90 9.67 15.22
N TYR A 78 8.72 9.40 16.25
CA TYR A 78 9.98 8.65 16.13
C TYR A 78 9.88 7.27 16.76
N ASP A 79 8.68 6.89 17.18
CA ASP A 79 8.42 5.59 17.79
C ASP A 79 8.22 4.52 16.68
N TRP A 80 9.15 3.57 16.59
CA TRP A 80 9.12 2.50 15.60
C TRP A 80 7.89 1.62 15.69
N ASP A 81 7.31 1.47 16.88
CA ASP A 81 6.13 0.64 17.08
C ASP A 81 4.88 1.24 16.42
N GLU A 82 4.91 2.54 16.13
CA GLU A 82 3.82 3.24 15.45
C GLU A 82 3.93 3.15 13.91
N TYR A 83 5.10 2.72 13.37
CA TYR A 83 5.34 2.67 11.93
C TYR A 83 4.65 1.48 11.28
N MET A 84 3.33 1.61 11.11
CA MET A 84 2.50 0.65 10.40
C MET A 84 1.95 1.26 9.11
N VAL A 85 1.68 0.40 8.11
CA VAL A 85 1.18 0.82 6.78
C VAL A 85 -0.14 1.60 6.86
N TYR A 86 -0.88 1.47 7.96
CA TYR A 86 -2.21 2.09 8.14
C TYR A 86 -2.19 3.37 8.98
N THR A 87 -1.05 3.78 9.54
CA THR A 87 -0.92 4.91 10.45
C THR A 87 -0.09 6.07 9.88
N ALA A 88 0.09 6.12 8.57
CA ALA A 88 0.94 7.12 7.92
C ALA A 88 0.61 8.57 8.30
N GLN A 89 -0.66 8.89 8.46
CA GLN A 89 -1.14 10.21 8.85
C GLN A 89 -0.69 10.66 10.26
N ASP A 90 -0.44 9.70 11.14
CA ASP A 90 -0.04 9.95 12.53
C ASP A 90 1.49 10.09 12.65
N LEU A 91 2.22 9.57 11.67
CA LEU A 91 3.68 9.48 11.68
C LEU A 91 4.38 10.73 11.14
N PHE A 92 3.81 11.36 10.12
CA PHE A 92 4.41 12.52 9.46
C PHE A 92 3.37 13.36 8.74
N ALA A 93 3.71 14.63 8.46
CA ALA A 93 2.96 15.47 7.53
C ALA A 93 3.53 15.31 6.13
N HIS A 94 2.65 15.23 5.12
CA HIS A 94 3.10 15.20 3.73
C HIS A 94 3.53 16.61 3.29
N GLU A 95 4.53 16.70 2.41
CA GLU A 95 5.14 17.95 2.01
C GLU A 95 4.20 18.87 1.21
N ASN A 96 3.36 18.28 0.35
CA ASN A 96 2.55 19.03 -0.63
C ASN A 96 1.04 18.77 -0.50
N LEU A 97 0.62 17.81 0.29
CA LEU A 97 -0.75 17.32 0.31
C LEU A 97 -1.24 17.06 1.73
N ASP A 98 -2.53 17.24 1.95
CA ASP A 98 -3.17 16.74 3.14
C ASP A 98 -3.42 15.22 3.04
N PHE A 99 -3.34 14.51 4.17
CA PHE A 99 -3.58 13.06 4.18
C PHE A 99 -4.98 12.66 3.74
N ASP A 100 -5.97 13.51 3.97
CA ASP A 100 -7.34 13.29 3.47
C ASP A 100 -7.39 13.21 1.95
N VAL A 101 -6.59 14.05 1.26
CA VAL A 101 -6.45 14.01 -0.20
C VAL A 101 -5.79 12.69 -0.63
N ILE A 102 -4.70 12.29 0.03
CA ILE A 102 -4.01 11.03 -0.27
C ILE A 102 -4.95 9.83 -0.07
N GLN A 103 -5.70 9.80 1.03
CA GLN A 103 -6.69 8.75 1.31
C GLN A 103 -7.83 8.73 0.27
N LYS A 104 -8.29 9.90 -0.18
CA LYS A 104 -9.26 10.02 -1.27
C LYS A 104 -8.74 9.38 -2.55
N TYR A 105 -7.47 9.64 -2.92
CA TYR A 105 -6.85 9.02 -4.10
C TYR A 105 -6.61 7.52 -3.91
N MET A 106 -6.29 7.05 -2.71
CA MET A 106 -6.23 5.64 -2.41
C MET A 106 -7.58 4.94 -2.61
N LYS A 107 -8.67 5.51 -2.07
CA LYS A 107 -10.04 5.00 -2.32
C LYS A 107 -10.37 5.01 -3.82
N LYS A 108 -10.04 6.10 -4.51
CA LYS A 108 -10.24 6.22 -5.97
C LYS A 108 -9.47 5.16 -6.75
N PHE A 109 -8.23 4.82 -6.32
CA PHE A 109 -7.46 3.72 -6.90
C PHE A 109 -8.22 2.39 -6.78
N PHE A 110 -8.66 2.00 -5.60
CA PHE A 110 -9.39 0.76 -5.38
C PHE A 110 -10.68 0.70 -6.20
N LEU A 111 -11.46 1.77 -6.20
CA LEU A 111 -12.70 1.82 -6.97
C LEU A 111 -12.44 1.70 -8.48
N ASN A 112 -11.53 2.51 -9.02
CA ASN A 112 -11.36 2.61 -10.47
C ASN A 112 -10.47 1.51 -11.07
N CYS A 113 -9.50 0.99 -10.31
CA CYS A 113 -8.54 0.02 -10.85
C CYS A 113 -8.94 -1.43 -10.54
N ILE A 114 -9.66 -1.65 -9.43
CA ILE A 114 -10.00 -2.99 -8.97
C ILE A 114 -11.51 -3.23 -9.11
N LEU A 115 -12.35 -2.45 -8.39
CA LEU A 115 -13.78 -2.76 -8.28
C LEU A 115 -14.57 -2.46 -9.55
N PHE A 116 -14.31 -1.33 -10.22
CA PHE A 116 -15.02 -0.89 -11.42
C PHE A 116 -14.17 -0.97 -12.69
N ASN A 117 -13.16 -1.83 -12.72
CA ASN A 117 -12.35 -2.08 -13.91
C ASN A 117 -12.76 -3.43 -14.55
N PRO A 118 -13.63 -3.44 -15.56
CA PRO A 118 -14.12 -4.68 -16.15
C PRO A 118 -12.98 -5.51 -16.78
N ARG A 119 -11.94 -4.85 -17.32
CA ARG A 119 -10.77 -5.52 -17.88
C ARG A 119 -9.99 -6.28 -16.81
N PHE A 120 -9.85 -5.69 -15.62
CA PHE A 120 -9.20 -6.33 -14.48
C PHE A 120 -10.05 -7.49 -13.95
N ILE A 121 -11.35 -7.27 -13.76
CA ILE A 121 -12.30 -8.28 -13.25
C ILE A 121 -12.32 -9.50 -14.17
N ILE A 122 -12.46 -9.31 -15.49
CA ILE A 122 -12.49 -10.42 -16.45
C ILE A 122 -11.16 -11.21 -16.40
N ARG A 123 -10.01 -10.52 -16.34
CA ARG A 123 -8.71 -11.20 -16.19
C ARG A 123 -8.63 -12.00 -14.90
N ARG A 124 -9.09 -11.42 -13.79
CA ARG A 124 -9.11 -12.10 -12.49
C ARG A 124 -9.99 -13.35 -12.49
N LEU A 125 -11.15 -13.28 -13.12
CA LEU A 125 -12.05 -14.42 -13.28
C LEU A 125 -11.41 -15.53 -14.13
N ILE A 126 -10.87 -15.20 -15.30
CA ILE A 126 -10.20 -16.16 -16.19
C ILE A 126 -9.03 -16.82 -15.45
N ARG A 127 -8.22 -16.03 -14.74
CA ARG A 127 -7.13 -16.56 -13.92
C ARG A 127 -7.66 -17.50 -12.83
N GLY A 128 -8.67 -17.07 -12.08
CA GLY A 128 -9.26 -17.84 -11.00
C GLY A 128 -9.81 -19.20 -11.44
N ILE A 129 -10.41 -19.25 -12.64
CA ILE A 129 -10.87 -20.50 -13.23
C ILE A 129 -9.66 -21.38 -13.62
N ARG A 130 -8.64 -20.80 -14.27
CA ARG A 130 -7.43 -21.51 -14.70
C ARG A 130 -6.64 -22.12 -13.55
N THR A 131 -6.55 -21.40 -12.41
CA THR A 131 -5.76 -21.81 -11.24
C THR A 131 -6.58 -22.55 -10.18
N GLY A 132 -7.90 -22.61 -10.32
CA GLY A 132 -8.80 -23.15 -9.29
C GLY A 132 -9.03 -22.23 -8.09
N GLU A 133 -8.50 -21.00 -8.14
CA GLU A 133 -8.62 -20.02 -7.03
C GLU A 133 -9.98 -19.32 -6.98
N PHE A 134 -10.82 -19.48 -8.00
CA PHE A 134 -12.11 -18.79 -8.11
C PHE A 134 -12.98 -18.93 -6.86
N PHE A 135 -13.07 -20.15 -6.30
CA PHE A 135 -13.86 -20.39 -5.10
C PHE A 135 -13.27 -19.73 -3.85
N TRP A 136 -11.94 -19.67 -3.75
CA TRP A 136 -11.25 -18.98 -2.67
C TRP A 136 -11.40 -17.46 -2.77
N ASP A 137 -11.29 -16.89 -3.96
CA ASP A 137 -11.53 -15.48 -4.21
C ASP A 137 -12.96 -15.07 -3.84
N ALA A 138 -13.96 -15.87 -4.23
CA ALA A 138 -15.36 -15.66 -3.87
C ALA A 138 -15.59 -15.79 -2.35
N TYR A 139 -15.02 -16.81 -1.72
CA TYR A 139 -15.12 -17.01 -0.28
C TYR A 139 -14.53 -15.83 0.50
N TYR A 140 -13.32 -15.37 0.14
CA TYR A 140 -12.70 -14.25 0.81
C TYR A 140 -13.42 -12.92 0.52
N ALA A 141 -13.91 -12.71 -0.69
CA ALA A 141 -14.70 -11.52 -1.01
C ALA A 141 -15.97 -11.45 -0.16
N LEU A 142 -16.71 -12.56 -0.02
CA LEU A 142 -17.87 -12.65 0.85
C LEU A 142 -17.49 -12.44 2.32
N ARG A 143 -16.46 -13.13 2.79
CA ARG A 143 -15.99 -13.01 4.18
C ARG A 143 -15.60 -11.57 4.54
N PHE A 144 -14.83 -10.87 3.69
CA PHE A 144 -14.45 -9.49 3.93
C PHE A 144 -15.61 -8.49 3.78
N SER A 145 -16.66 -8.83 3.01
CA SER A 145 -17.84 -7.99 2.89
C SER A 145 -18.77 -8.05 4.10
N PHE A 146 -18.79 -9.19 4.79
CA PHE A 146 -19.71 -9.42 5.90
C PHE A 146 -19.08 -9.46 7.29
N LEU A 147 -17.76 -9.65 7.39
CA LEU A 147 -17.06 -9.62 8.67
C LEU A 147 -16.38 -8.25 8.86
N PRO A 148 -16.68 -7.53 9.96
CA PRO A 148 -15.96 -6.31 10.28
C PRO A 148 -14.48 -6.66 10.43
N THR A 149 -13.63 -6.06 9.60
CA THR A 149 -12.20 -6.04 9.82
C THR A 149 -11.95 -5.17 11.04
N THR A 150 -11.91 -5.79 12.21
CA THR A 150 -11.57 -5.09 13.44
C THR A 150 -10.11 -4.68 13.38
N GLY A 151 -9.85 -3.42 13.02
CA GLY A 151 -8.50 -2.86 12.90
C GLY A 151 -7.69 -2.91 14.22
N ASN A 152 -8.31 -3.34 15.33
CA ASN A 152 -7.65 -3.56 16.61
C ASN A 152 -6.99 -4.94 16.76
N GLU A 153 -7.44 -5.96 16.02
CA GLU A 153 -6.85 -7.31 16.16
C GLU A 153 -5.45 -7.40 15.53
N SER A 154 -5.15 -6.60 14.52
CA SER A 154 -3.80 -6.60 13.93
C SER A 154 -2.75 -6.03 14.88
N LYS A 155 -3.10 -5.07 15.73
CA LYS A 155 -2.19 -4.53 16.76
C LYS A 155 -1.89 -5.57 17.83
N SER A 156 -2.88 -6.40 18.22
CA SER A 156 -2.70 -7.40 19.27
C SER A 156 -1.86 -8.60 18.84
N ILE A 157 -1.96 -9.01 17.58
CA ILE A 157 -1.25 -10.20 17.07
C ILE A 157 0.25 -9.94 16.89
N TYR A 158 0.64 -8.74 16.45
CA TYR A 158 2.04 -8.41 16.20
C TYR A 158 2.81 -7.96 17.47
N TYR A 159 2.13 -7.35 18.43
CA TYR A 159 2.74 -6.72 19.63
C TYR A 159 2.20 -7.26 20.94
N SER A 160 1.69 -8.51 20.98
CA SER A 160 1.26 -9.10 22.24
C SER A 160 2.47 -9.45 23.12
N LYS A 161 2.36 -9.22 24.43
CA LYS A 161 3.35 -9.65 25.43
C LYS A 161 3.71 -11.14 25.33
N GLU A 162 2.77 -11.95 24.87
CA GLU A 162 2.92 -13.39 24.68
C GLU A 162 3.92 -13.73 23.57
N ARG A 163 4.00 -12.89 22.54
CA ARG A 163 4.92 -13.10 21.40
C ARG A 163 6.31 -12.51 21.62
N TRP A 164 6.40 -11.45 22.43
CA TRP A 164 7.64 -10.73 22.76
C TRP A 164 7.77 -10.51 24.25
N PRO A 165 7.83 -11.56 25.09
CA PRO A 165 7.83 -11.44 26.55
C PRO A 165 9.03 -10.66 27.11
N GLN A 166 10.15 -10.61 26.36
CA GLN A 166 11.36 -9.87 26.74
C GLN A 166 11.29 -8.37 26.41
N TYR A 167 10.29 -7.92 25.64
CA TYR A 167 10.18 -6.52 25.25
C TYR A 167 9.40 -5.72 26.30
N ASP A 168 10.05 -4.75 26.93
CA ASP A 168 9.37 -3.86 27.88
C ASP A 168 8.67 -2.71 27.18
N PHE A 169 7.38 -2.88 26.90
CA PHE A 169 6.53 -1.86 26.27
C PHE A 169 6.30 -0.61 27.14
N LYS A 170 6.64 -0.65 28.44
CA LYS A 170 6.44 0.48 29.37
C LYS A 170 7.66 1.37 29.50
N ASN A 171 8.86 0.79 29.45
CA ASN A 171 10.13 1.50 29.57
C ASN A 171 10.84 1.57 28.22
N ARG A 172 10.26 2.32 27.30
CA ARG A 172 10.88 2.55 26.00
C ARG A 172 12.17 3.34 26.16
N PRO A 173 13.26 2.99 25.45
CA PRO A 173 14.45 3.81 25.48
C PRO A 173 14.11 5.23 25.01
N PRO A 174 14.74 6.26 25.62
CA PRO A 174 14.56 7.64 25.19
C PRO A 174 14.89 7.76 23.71
N LYS A 175 14.15 8.63 23.01
CA LYS A 175 14.41 8.91 21.59
C LYS A 175 15.91 9.19 21.36
N PRO A 176 16.54 8.54 20.38
CA PRO A 176 17.95 8.81 20.11
C PRO A 176 18.15 10.30 19.79
N ALA A 177 19.16 10.91 20.38
CA ALA A 177 19.47 12.34 20.20
C ALA A 177 19.90 12.73 18.76
N PHE A 178 19.85 11.77 17.82
CA PHE A 178 20.35 11.94 16.44
C PHE A 178 19.28 12.16 15.39
N TYR A 179 18.03 12.40 15.81
CA TYR A 179 16.95 12.73 14.88
C TYR A 179 16.48 14.15 15.05
#